data_77c139e4654a033abdd3129e6a86104a
#
_entry.id   77c139e4654a033abdd3129e6a86104a
#
_cell.length_a   1.000
_cell.length_b   1.000
_cell.length_c   1.000
_cell.angle_alpha   90.00
_cell.angle_beta   90.00
_cell.angle_gamma   90.00
#
_symmetry.space_group_name_H-M   'P 1'
#
loop_
_entity.id
_entity.type
_entity.pdbx_description
1 polymer ?
#
loop_
_entity_poly.entity_id
_entity_poly.type
_entity_poly.pdbx_seq_one_letter_code
_entity_poly.pdbx_strand_id
1 'polypeptide(L)'
;GGTGASPRGSIKNAGTPWELGLSEAHQALVRGGLRGRVRLQVDGGLKTGRDVVLAALLGAEEFGFGTATLVAAGCVMARQCHLNSCPAGIATQREELRKKFAGTPDEVVRFFIAVADEVREILALIGARRLDDIIGRTELAERRAPSHGKAASVRLDRLLAPRQGNGARRSGQARNDPPVTGTGIDERVLRELRFLHGELRPVDLLVPITNADRAVGARIAGQIVEMTHAHAVAARTVQLHLRGSAGQSFGAFCVDGMRLVLDGEANDYVGKGMSGGEIVIRPAAGARHDGRQVIAGNTLLYGATGGMAFIGGRVGERFGVRNSGALAVVEGTGDHAGEYMTAGGIVILGSAGRNVGAGMTGGVLFCLDGDGSLAQRTHREWVDGGTALAPAEEYWVRDLLVRHAQATYSRVAEHLLNNWEQTRHLVRRVSPVGTDATRPLPLLPQEVARIELRPHAPAATPMRAVSGSASRSAPPAPASAAPPP
;
A
#
# COMPACT_ATOMS: atom_id res chain seq x y z
N GLY A 1 -14.25 -12.88 -0.62
CA GLY A 1 -13.46 -14.06 -0.48
C GLY A 1 -11.96 -13.79 -0.55
N GLY A 2 -11.16 -14.52 0.22
CA GLY A 2 -9.71 -14.41 0.19
C GLY A 2 -9.10 -15.09 -1.04
N THR A 3 -7.86 -14.76 -1.35
CA THR A 3 -7.10 -15.41 -2.42
C THR A 3 -6.72 -16.83 -2.04
N GLY A 4 -6.33 -17.67 -3.01
CA GLY A 4 -5.79 -19.00 -2.78
C GLY A 4 -4.56 -19.01 -1.87
N ALA A 5 -3.79 -17.92 -1.87
CA ALA A 5 -2.62 -17.72 -1.04
C ALA A 5 -2.96 -17.37 0.43
N SER A 6 -4.17 -16.94 0.72
CA SER A 6 -4.55 -16.53 2.08
C SER A 6 -4.70 -17.72 3.03
N PRO A 7 -4.34 -17.58 4.31
CA PRO A 7 -4.63 -18.56 5.34
C PRO A 7 -6.13 -18.86 5.46
N ARG A 8 -6.47 -20.06 5.94
CA ARG A 8 -7.87 -20.48 6.08
C ARG A 8 -8.72 -19.54 6.93
N GLY A 9 -8.14 -18.93 7.95
CA GLY A 9 -8.81 -17.93 8.79
C GLY A 9 -9.30 -16.72 8.00
N SER A 10 -8.44 -16.19 7.12
CA SER A 10 -8.81 -15.06 6.25
C SER A 10 -9.89 -15.44 5.24
N ILE A 11 -9.79 -16.61 4.62
CA ILE A 11 -10.78 -17.08 3.64
C ILE A 11 -12.17 -17.26 4.29
N LYS A 12 -12.21 -17.74 5.53
CA LYS A 12 -13.48 -18.00 6.23
C LYS A 12 -14.12 -16.77 6.84
N ASN A 13 -13.32 -15.83 7.31
CA ASN A 13 -13.80 -14.78 8.21
C ASN A 13 -13.64 -13.36 7.65
N ALA A 14 -12.93 -13.17 6.54
CA ALA A 14 -12.75 -11.86 5.94
C ALA A 14 -13.71 -11.63 4.77
N GLY A 15 -14.33 -10.46 4.75
CA GLY A 15 -15.22 -10.02 3.67
C GLY A 15 -16.61 -10.64 3.69
N THR A 16 -17.37 -10.30 2.67
CA THR A 16 -18.74 -10.80 2.41
C THR A 16 -18.76 -11.59 1.10
N PRO A 17 -19.80 -12.42 0.85
CA PRO A 17 -20.02 -13.00 -0.47
C PRO A 17 -20.04 -11.93 -1.55
N TRP A 18 -19.39 -12.19 -2.68
CA TRP A 18 -19.28 -11.23 -3.78
C TRP A 18 -20.66 -10.81 -4.34
N GLU A 19 -21.63 -11.69 -4.27
CA GLU A 19 -23.01 -11.43 -4.71
C GLU A 19 -23.61 -10.24 -3.98
N LEU A 20 -23.39 -10.14 -2.67
CA LEU A 20 -23.89 -9.02 -1.85
C LEU A 20 -23.18 -7.72 -2.22
N GLY A 21 -21.84 -7.72 -2.22
CA GLY A 21 -21.05 -6.53 -2.50
C GLY A 21 -21.29 -6.00 -3.91
N LEU A 22 -21.37 -6.88 -4.90
CA LEU A 22 -21.65 -6.49 -6.29
C LEU A 22 -23.05 -5.88 -6.44
N SER A 23 -24.08 -6.53 -5.89
CA SER A 23 -25.45 -6.03 -5.94
C SER A 23 -25.57 -4.67 -5.25
N GLU A 24 -25.00 -4.50 -4.07
CA GLU A 24 -25.01 -3.22 -3.35
C GLU A 24 -24.31 -2.11 -4.12
N ALA A 25 -23.11 -2.38 -4.66
CA ALA A 25 -22.34 -1.41 -5.46
C ALA A 25 -23.13 -1.00 -6.73
N HIS A 26 -23.63 -1.98 -7.48
CA HIS A 26 -24.44 -1.72 -8.67
C HIS A 26 -25.66 -0.84 -8.34
N GLN A 27 -26.41 -1.20 -7.30
CA GLN A 27 -27.59 -0.48 -6.87
C GLN A 27 -27.29 0.95 -6.40
N ALA A 28 -26.20 1.15 -5.67
CA ALA A 28 -25.76 2.47 -5.22
C ALA A 28 -25.39 3.37 -6.40
N LEU A 29 -24.65 2.84 -7.38
CA LEU A 29 -24.27 3.57 -8.59
C LEU A 29 -25.47 3.92 -9.47
N VAL A 30 -26.45 3.01 -9.61
CA VAL A 30 -27.69 3.29 -10.35
C VAL A 30 -28.49 4.41 -9.68
N ARG A 31 -28.69 4.34 -8.35
CA ARG A 31 -29.39 5.38 -7.59
C ARG A 31 -28.69 6.73 -7.65
N GLY A 32 -27.37 6.74 -7.63
CA GLY A 32 -26.56 7.95 -7.73
C GLY A 32 -26.40 8.50 -9.15
N GLY A 33 -26.98 7.86 -10.17
CA GLY A 33 -26.79 8.25 -11.59
C GLY A 33 -25.37 8.06 -12.11
N LEU A 34 -24.52 7.33 -11.38
CA LEU A 34 -23.10 7.17 -11.69
C LEU A 34 -22.79 5.86 -12.47
N ARG A 35 -23.76 4.95 -12.57
CA ARG A 35 -23.51 3.61 -13.14
C ARG A 35 -22.95 3.64 -14.56
N GLY A 36 -23.36 4.59 -15.38
CA GLY A 36 -22.86 4.75 -16.75
C GLY A 36 -21.42 5.25 -16.85
N ARG A 37 -20.82 5.71 -15.76
CA ARG A 37 -19.45 6.27 -15.72
C ARG A 37 -18.38 5.24 -15.35
N VAL A 38 -18.75 4.06 -14.86
CA VAL A 38 -17.83 3.04 -14.38
C VAL A 38 -18.19 1.67 -14.93
N ARG A 39 -17.20 0.80 -15.09
CA ARG A 39 -17.38 -0.63 -15.26
C ARG A 39 -17.28 -1.31 -13.91
N LEU A 40 -18.11 -2.32 -13.70
CA LEU A 40 -18.05 -3.14 -12.50
C LEU A 40 -17.36 -4.46 -12.81
N GLN A 41 -16.27 -4.69 -12.13
CA GLN A 41 -15.57 -5.97 -12.13
C GLN A 41 -15.90 -6.74 -10.86
N VAL A 42 -16.15 -8.03 -10.99
CA VAL A 42 -16.31 -8.96 -9.87
C VAL A 42 -15.17 -9.96 -9.83
N ASP A 43 -14.66 -10.21 -8.64
CA ASP A 43 -13.66 -11.24 -8.34
C ASP A 43 -14.03 -11.92 -7.03
N GLY A 44 -13.69 -13.17 -6.86
CA GLY A 44 -13.92 -13.87 -5.60
C GLY A 44 -14.61 -15.22 -5.73
N GLY A 45 -13.99 -16.15 -6.42
CA GLY A 45 -14.38 -17.55 -6.45
C GLY A 45 -15.31 -17.93 -7.59
N LEU A 46 -15.33 -17.16 -8.66
CA LEU A 46 -15.99 -17.55 -9.92
C LEU A 46 -15.33 -18.79 -10.49
N LYS A 47 -16.13 -19.74 -11.00
CA LYS A 47 -15.65 -21.04 -11.49
C LYS A 47 -16.30 -21.48 -12.80
N THR A 48 -17.55 -21.09 -13.04
CA THR A 48 -18.41 -21.62 -14.11
C THR A 48 -19.02 -20.48 -14.92
N GLY A 49 -19.55 -20.79 -16.09
CA GLY A 49 -20.33 -19.85 -16.91
C GLY A 49 -21.61 -19.39 -16.19
N ARG A 50 -22.20 -20.25 -15.36
CA ARG A 50 -23.33 -19.87 -14.51
C ARG A 50 -22.95 -18.77 -13.52
N ASP A 51 -21.77 -18.82 -12.90
CA ASP A 51 -21.31 -17.75 -11.99
C ASP A 51 -21.16 -16.43 -12.74
N VAL A 52 -20.65 -16.46 -13.98
CA VAL A 52 -20.53 -15.29 -14.86
C VAL A 52 -21.90 -14.69 -15.15
N VAL A 53 -22.88 -15.51 -15.56
CA VAL A 53 -24.22 -15.04 -15.86
C VAL A 53 -24.90 -14.44 -14.62
N LEU A 54 -24.80 -15.09 -13.45
CA LEU A 54 -25.31 -14.55 -12.20
C LEU A 54 -24.65 -13.21 -11.83
N ALA A 55 -23.36 -13.11 -12.00
CA ALA A 55 -22.64 -11.87 -11.76
C ALA A 55 -23.07 -10.75 -12.73
N ALA A 56 -23.29 -11.07 -14.01
CA ALA A 56 -23.83 -10.11 -14.97
C ALA A 56 -25.24 -9.63 -14.57
N LEU A 57 -26.12 -10.55 -14.18
CA LEU A 57 -27.45 -10.19 -13.68
C LEU A 57 -27.41 -9.28 -12.45
N LEU A 58 -26.39 -9.41 -11.59
CA LEU A 58 -26.17 -8.54 -10.43
C LEU A 58 -25.42 -7.24 -10.77
N GLY A 59 -24.98 -7.06 -12.03
CA GLY A 59 -24.44 -5.81 -12.53
C GLY A 59 -22.97 -5.82 -12.95
N ALA A 60 -22.27 -6.96 -12.94
CA ALA A 60 -20.88 -7.04 -13.41
C ALA A 60 -20.76 -7.00 -14.93
N GLU A 61 -19.69 -6.42 -15.41
CA GLU A 61 -19.28 -6.35 -16.82
C GLU A 61 -17.96 -7.06 -17.06
N GLU A 62 -17.15 -7.22 -16.01
CA GLU A 62 -15.84 -7.86 -16.05
C GLU A 62 -15.75 -8.91 -14.92
N PHE A 63 -15.03 -10.02 -15.18
CA PHE A 63 -15.06 -11.21 -14.34
C PHE A 63 -13.65 -11.69 -14.08
N GLY A 64 -13.22 -11.68 -12.81
CA GLY A 64 -11.90 -12.13 -12.37
C GLY A 64 -11.91 -13.58 -11.91
N PHE A 65 -10.97 -14.39 -12.40
CA PHE A 65 -10.80 -15.77 -12.02
C PHE A 65 -9.41 -15.99 -11.39
N GLY A 66 -9.36 -16.39 -10.14
CA GLY A 66 -8.12 -16.72 -9.45
C GLY A 66 -7.94 -18.23 -9.29
N THR A 67 -8.61 -18.81 -8.29
CA THR A 67 -8.42 -20.23 -7.93
C THR A 67 -8.79 -21.18 -9.08
N ALA A 68 -9.83 -20.91 -9.85
CA ALA A 68 -10.23 -21.76 -10.96
C ALA A 68 -9.13 -21.86 -12.02
N THR A 69 -8.50 -20.75 -12.36
CA THR A 69 -7.35 -20.70 -13.27
C THR A 69 -6.15 -21.47 -12.74
N LEU A 70 -5.88 -21.37 -11.42
CA LEU A 70 -4.82 -22.15 -10.80
C LEU A 70 -5.11 -23.65 -10.85
N VAL A 71 -6.38 -24.05 -10.65
CA VAL A 71 -6.78 -25.47 -10.75
C VAL A 71 -6.64 -25.96 -12.19
N ALA A 72 -7.05 -25.18 -13.18
CA ALA A 72 -6.83 -25.49 -14.59
C ALA A 72 -5.33 -25.68 -14.92
N ALA A 73 -4.45 -24.94 -14.26
CA ALA A 73 -2.99 -25.09 -14.39
C ALA A 73 -2.38 -26.17 -13.49
N GLY A 74 -3.19 -27.09 -12.90
CA GLY A 74 -2.69 -28.22 -12.13
C GLY A 74 -2.55 -27.98 -10.61
N CYS A 75 -3.20 -26.95 -10.05
CA CYS A 75 -3.21 -26.72 -8.61
C CYS A 75 -3.99 -27.82 -7.87
N VAL A 76 -3.36 -28.44 -6.89
CA VAL A 76 -3.94 -29.53 -6.07
C VAL A 76 -4.66 -29.04 -4.81
N MET A 77 -4.86 -27.73 -4.69
CA MET A 77 -5.57 -27.09 -3.55
C MET A 77 -5.00 -27.41 -2.16
N ALA A 78 -3.69 -27.65 -2.08
CA ALA A 78 -2.99 -27.94 -0.82
C ALA A 78 -2.99 -26.76 0.19
N ARG A 79 -3.34 -25.56 -0.26
CA ARG A 79 -3.42 -24.34 0.57
C ARG A 79 -2.11 -23.95 1.28
N GLN A 80 -0.98 -24.26 0.66
CA GLN A 80 0.37 -23.92 1.15
C GLN A 80 1.02 -22.76 0.36
N CYS A 81 0.21 -22.01 -0.39
CA CYS A 81 0.71 -20.92 -1.26
C CYS A 81 1.47 -19.84 -0.50
N HIS A 82 1.11 -19.59 0.75
CA HIS A 82 1.73 -18.60 1.63
C HIS A 82 3.00 -19.10 2.34
N LEU A 83 3.31 -20.40 2.25
CA LEU A 83 4.43 -21.04 2.98
C LEU A 83 5.68 -21.25 2.11
N ASN A 84 5.67 -20.80 0.85
CA ASN A 84 6.74 -21.11 -0.12
C ASN A 84 7.02 -22.62 -0.28
N SER A 85 6.02 -23.47 0.00
CA SER A 85 6.13 -24.94 -0.01
C SER A 85 5.06 -25.60 -0.89
N CYS A 86 4.60 -24.89 -1.93
CA CYS A 86 3.58 -25.41 -2.83
C CYS A 86 4.01 -26.74 -3.48
N PRO A 87 3.31 -27.87 -3.22
CA PRO A 87 3.72 -29.16 -3.75
C PRO A 87 3.54 -29.30 -5.26
N ALA A 88 2.65 -28.50 -5.86
CA ALA A 88 2.45 -28.45 -7.32
C ALA A 88 3.41 -27.49 -8.04
N GLY A 89 4.30 -26.79 -7.32
CA GLY A 89 5.27 -25.89 -7.93
C GLY A 89 4.74 -24.54 -8.42
N ILE A 90 3.43 -24.25 -8.27
CA ILE A 90 2.80 -23.04 -8.82
C ILE A 90 3.13 -21.81 -7.98
N ALA A 91 3.00 -21.88 -6.67
CA ALA A 91 3.14 -20.76 -5.74
C ALA A 91 4.34 -20.97 -4.81
N THR A 92 5.53 -21.05 -5.38
CA THR A 92 6.79 -21.23 -4.63
C THR A 92 7.96 -20.64 -5.42
N GLN A 93 8.98 -20.16 -4.71
CA GLN A 93 10.26 -19.75 -5.29
C GLN A 93 11.35 -20.84 -5.14
N ARG A 94 11.04 -21.95 -4.46
CA ARG A 94 11.97 -23.06 -4.27
C ARG A 94 12.13 -23.82 -5.58
N GLU A 95 13.35 -23.86 -6.10
CA GLU A 95 13.63 -24.39 -7.44
C GLU A 95 13.24 -25.88 -7.58
N GLU A 96 13.50 -26.68 -6.56
CA GLU A 96 13.16 -28.11 -6.53
C GLU A 96 11.63 -28.38 -6.56
N LEU A 97 10.83 -27.40 -6.08
CA LEU A 97 9.38 -27.48 -6.17
C LEU A 97 8.85 -26.92 -7.49
N ARG A 98 9.45 -25.84 -8.00
CA ARG A 98 9.07 -25.25 -9.29
C ARG A 98 9.21 -26.24 -10.44
N LYS A 99 10.22 -27.13 -10.41
CA LYS A 99 10.42 -28.21 -11.40
C LYS A 99 9.24 -29.19 -11.48
N LYS A 100 8.34 -29.21 -10.48
CA LYS A 100 7.13 -30.05 -10.47
C LYS A 100 5.95 -29.42 -11.18
N PHE A 101 6.04 -28.14 -11.56
CA PHE A 101 4.95 -27.46 -12.25
C PHE A 101 4.81 -28.00 -13.67
N ALA A 102 3.65 -28.63 -13.95
CA ALA A 102 3.33 -29.27 -15.21
C ALA A 102 2.24 -28.56 -16.02
N GLY A 103 1.67 -27.48 -15.49
CA GLY A 103 0.57 -26.76 -16.15
C GLY A 103 1.00 -26.10 -17.45
N THR A 104 0.09 -26.04 -18.41
CA THR A 104 0.32 -25.45 -19.72
C THR A 104 -0.66 -24.31 -20.00
N PRO A 105 -0.31 -23.32 -20.84
CA PRO A 105 -1.25 -22.28 -21.27
C PRO A 105 -2.51 -22.87 -21.93
N ASP A 106 -2.39 -23.97 -22.67
CA ASP A 106 -3.51 -24.59 -23.39
C ASP A 106 -4.60 -25.12 -22.44
N GLU A 107 -4.22 -25.59 -21.27
CA GLU A 107 -5.19 -26.03 -20.24
C GLU A 107 -6.02 -24.84 -19.72
N VAL A 108 -5.40 -23.69 -19.53
CA VAL A 108 -6.10 -22.47 -19.13
C VAL A 108 -7.00 -21.96 -20.27
N VAL A 109 -6.52 -22.00 -21.52
CA VAL A 109 -7.34 -21.63 -22.70
C VAL A 109 -8.57 -22.52 -22.81
N ARG A 110 -8.40 -23.84 -22.72
CA ARG A 110 -9.54 -24.80 -22.76
C ARG A 110 -10.55 -24.56 -21.65
N PHE A 111 -10.08 -24.25 -20.46
CA PHE A 111 -10.96 -23.90 -19.34
C PHE A 111 -11.83 -22.67 -19.65
N PHE A 112 -11.23 -21.58 -20.17
CA PHE A 112 -12.01 -20.38 -20.48
C PHE A 112 -12.93 -20.54 -21.70
N ILE A 113 -12.55 -21.36 -22.68
CA ILE A 113 -13.47 -21.73 -23.77
C ILE A 113 -14.70 -22.44 -23.23
N ALA A 114 -14.51 -23.43 -22.34
CA ALA A 114 -15.62 -24.16 -21.72
C ALA A 114 -16.53 -23.24 -20.90
N VAL A 115 -15.95 -22.29 -20.13
CA VAL A 115 -16.73 -21.27 -19.40
C VAL A 115 -17.53 -20.39 -20.37
N ALA A 116 -16.94 -19.97 -21.49
CA ALA A 116 -17.61 -19.15 -22.48
C ALA A 116 -18.73 -19.93 -23.20
N ASP A 117 -18.55 -21.20 -23.46
CA ASP A 117 -19.57 -22.05 -24.07
C ASP A 117 -20.77 -22.23 -23.12
N GLU A 118 -20.53 -22.49 -21.84
CA GLU A 118 -21.60 -22.55 -20.82
C GLU A 118 -22.35 -21.21 -20.72
N VAL A 119 -21.65 -20.06 -20.79
CA VAL A 119 -22.31 -18.74 -20.84
C VAL A 119 -23.22 -18.63 -22.06
N ARG A 120 -22.75 -19.03 -23.27
CA ARG A 120 -23.57 -18.99 -24.49
C ARG A 120 -24.82 -19.87 -24.38
N GLU A 121 -24.67 -21.08 -23.84
CA GLU A 121 -25.82 -21.99 -23.62
C GLU A 121 -26.86 -21.34 -22.71
N ILE A 122 -26.45 -20.77 -21.58
CA ILE A 122 -27.37 -20.12 -20.64
C ILE A 122 -28.01 -18.89 -21.30
N LEU A 123 -27.27 -18.05 -22.02
CA LEU A 123 -27.83 -16.91 -22.74
C LEU A 123 -28.89 -17.34 -23.76
N ALA A 124 -28.62 -18.42 -24.49
CA ALA A 124 -29.57 -18.97 -25.45
C ALA A 124 -30.87 -19.45 -24.76
N LEU A 125 -30.75 -20.12 -23.59
CA LEU A 125 -31.89 -20.58 -22.81
C LEU A 125 -32.78 -19.44 -22.30
N ILE A 126 -32.20 -18.28 -21.93
CA ILE A 126 -32.96 -17.12 -21.47
C ILE A 126 -33.31 -16.14 -22.60
N GLY A 127 -33.01 -16.46 -23.87
CA GLY A 127 -33.31 -15.66 -25.03
C GLY A 127 -32.49 -14.38 -25.21
N ALA A 128 -31.32 -14.30 -24.58
CA ALA A 128 -30.38 -13.18 -24.71
C ALA A 128 -29.32 -13.46 -25.78
N ARG A 129 -28.95 -12.44 -26.57
CA ARG A 129 -27.92 -12.57 -27.63
C ARG A 129 -26.52 -12.22 -27.16
N ARG A 130 -26.40 -11.33 -26.19
CA ARG A 130 -25.14 -10.84 -25.65
C ARG A 130 -25.19 -10.82 -24.13
N LEU A 131 -24.03 -10.89 -23.52
CA LEU A 131 -23.90 -10.73 -22.05
C LEU A 131 -24.36 -9.33 -21.61
N ASP A 132 -24.09 -8.29 -22.42
CA ASP A 132 -24.53 -6.92 -22.14
C ASP A 132 -26.07 -6.78 -22.02
N ASP A 133 -26.82 -7.65 -22.71
CA ASP A 133 -28.29 -7.61 -22.68
C ASP A 133 -28.88 -7.97 -21.31
N ILE A 134 -28.08 -8.65 -20.46
CA ILE A 134 -28.51 -9.14 -19.15
C ILE A 134 -27.91 -8.39 -17.96
N ILE A 135 -26.99 -7.46 -18.19
CA ILE A 135 -26.33 -6.72 -17.09
C ILE A 135 -27.37 -6.00 -16.23
N GLY A 136 -27.34 -6.29 -14.92
CA GLY A 136 -28.24 -5.70 -13.92
C GLY A 136 -29.71 -6.11 -14.06
N ARG A 137 -30.01 -7.15 -14.84
CA ARG A 137 -31.40 -7.67 -15.05
C ARG A 137 -31.72 -8.76 -14.05
N THR A 138 -31.80 -8.38 -12.78
CA THR A 138 -32.10 -9.32 -11.68
C THR A 138 -33.46 -10.02 -11.80
N GLU A 139 -34.39 -9.46 -12.57
CA GLU A 139 -35.68 -10.07 -12.86
C GLU A 139 -35.61 -11.39 -13.68
N LEU A 140 -34.46 -11.65 -14.31
CA LEU A 140 -34.23 -12.92 -15.01
C LEU A 140 -33.71 -14.02 -14.05
N ALA A 141 -33.46 -13.69 -12.79
CA ALA A 141 -33.04 -14.65 -11.78
C ALA A 141 -34.20 -15.00 -10.84
N GLU A 142 -34.47 -16.29 -10.67
CA GLU A 142 -35.46 -16.80 -9.76
C GLU A 142 -34.82 -17.50 -8.56
N ARG A 143 -35.38 -17.25 -7.37
CA ARG A 143 -34.97 -17.95 -6.17
C ARG A 143 -35.48 -19.38 -6.20
N ARG A 144 -34.59 -20.34 -6.26
CA ARG A 144 -34.94 -21.74 -6.02
C ARG A 144 -35.34 -21.92 -4.55
N ALA A 145 -36.50 -22.56 -4.32
CA ALA A 145 -36.92 -22.89 -2.96
C ALA A 145 -35.88 -23.80 -2.28
N PRO A 146 -35.28 -23.37 -1.14
CA PRO A 146 -34.33 -24.19 -0.44
C PRO A 146 -35.03 -25.39 0.18
N SER A 147 -34.44 -26.56 0.04
CA SER A 147 -35.06 -27.79 0.53
C SER A 147 -35.01 -27.93 2.06
N HIS A 148 -33.95 -27.42 2.72
CA HIS A 148 -33.76 -27.64 4.17
C HIS A 148 -32.78 -26.61 4.79
N GLY A 149 -32.84 -26.43 6.12
CA GLY A 149 -31.81 -25.83 6.97
C GLY A 149 -31.65 -24.33 6.88
N LYS A 150 -30.47 -23.84 7.18
CA LYS A 150 -30.14 -22.39 7.21
C LYS A 150 -30.34 -21.66 5.88
N ALA A 151 -30.31 -22.38 4.75
CA ALA A 151 -30.56 -21.79 3.44
C ALA A 151 -31.99 -21.22 3.32
N ALA A 152 -32.93 -21.76 4.06
CA ALA A 152 -34.33 -21.27 4.08
C ALA A 152 -34.45 -19.86 4.70
N SER A 153 -33.55 -19.51 5.63
CA SER A 153 -33.55 -18.20 6.30
C SER A 153 -32.82 -17.09 5.52
N VAL A 154 -32.12 -17.45 4.43
CA VAL A 154 -31.39 -16.45 3.61
C VAL A 154 -32.39 -15.63 2.81
N ARG A 155 -32.41 -14.32 3.02
CA ARG A 155 -33.28 -13.38 2.31
C ARG A 155 -32.58 -12.82 1.08
N LEU A 156 -33.04 -13.22 -0.10
CA LEU A 156 -32.54 -12.76 -1.40
C LEU A 156 -33.33 -11.61 -2.01
N ASP A 157 -34.45 -11.22 -1.36
CA ASP A 157 -35.39 -10.23 -1.89
C ASP A 157 -34.72 -8.92 -2.24
N ARG A 158 -33.80 -8.45 -1.38
CA ARG A 158 -33.07 -7.20 -1.61
C ARG A 158 -31.97 -7.33 -2.68
N LEU A 159 -31.38 -8.51 -2.80
CA LEU A 159 -30.34 -8.80 -3.79
C LEU A 159 -30.96 -8.88 -5.19
N LEU A 160 -32.11 -9.51 -5.33
CA LEU A 160 -32.82 -9.72 -6.59
C LEU A 160 -33.87 -8.64 -6.90
N ALA A 161 -34.08 -7.66 -6.03
CA ALA A 161 -35.04 -6.60 -6.26
C ALA A 161 -34.74 -5.87 -7.57
N PRO A 162 -35.70 -5.84 -8.54
CA PRO A 162 -35.51 -5.07 -9.76
C PRO A 162 -35.38 -3.59 -9.42
N ARG A 163 -34.37 -2.93 -9.98
CA ARG A 163 -34.15 -1.51 -9.74
C ARG A 163 -34.86 -0.67 -10.76
N GLN A 164 -35.89 0.03 -10.29
CA GLN A 164 -36.58 1.06 -11.03
C GLN A 164 -35.74 2.35 -10.97
N GLY A 165 -35.06 2.66 -12.05
CA GLY A 165 -34.60 4.00 -12.34
C GLY A 165 -35.13 4.31 -13.73
N ASN A 166 -36.08 5.23 -13.87
CA ASN A 166 -36.57 5.67 -15.16
C ASN A 166 -35.34 6.11 -16.01
N GLY A 167 -34.99 5.29 -17.03
CA GLY A 167 -33.87 5.57 -17.92
C GLY A 167 -32.44 5.40 -17.30
N ALA A 168 -32.32 4.86 -16.09
CA ALA A 168 -31.02 4.65 -15.47
C ALA A 168 -30.19 3.62 -16.25
N ARG A 169 -28.97 3.98 -16.60
CA ARG A 169 -28.02 3.10 -17.27
C ARG A 169 -27.66 1.92 -16.36
N ARG A 170 -27.51 0.73 -16.97
CA ARG A 170 -27.20 -0.52 -16.25
C ARG A 170 -25.74 -0.96 -16.44
N SER A 171 -25.02 -0.35 -17.39
CA SER A 171 -23.63 -0.68 -17.73
C SER A 171 -22.80 0.56 -17.97
N GLY A 172 -21.48 0.42 -17.93
CA GLY A 172 -20.52 1.47 -18.23
C GLY A 172 -20.57 1.83 -19.72
N GLN A 173 -20.75 3.09 -20.05
CA GLN A 173 -20.76 3.61 -21.42
C GLN A 173 -19.75 4.72 -21.65
N ALA A 174 -19.33 5.39 -20.61
CA ALA A 174 -18.29 6.41 -20.71
C ALA A 174 -16.91 5.74 -20.69
N ARG A 175 -16.00 6.26 -21.49
CA ARG A 175 -14.58 6.02 -21.27
C ARG A 175 -14.17 6.77 -20.02
N ASN A 176 -13.15 6.28 -19.31
CA ASN A 176 -12.51 7.05 -18.25
C ASN A 176 -12.09 8.40 -18.83
N ASP A 177 -12.26 9.46 -18.03
CA ASP A 177 -11.70 10.75 -18.39
C ASP A 177 -10.19 10.55 -18.64
N PRO A 178 -9.64 11.20 -19.67
CA PRO A 178 -8.20 11.13 -19.87
C PRO A 178 -7.52 11.61 -18.59
N PRO A 179 -6.40 11.01 -18.20
CA PRO A 179 -5.68 11.45 -17.03
C PRO A 179 -5.35 12.95 -17.18
N VAL A 180 -5.58 13.72 -16.13
CA VAL A 180 -5.16 15.12 -16.11
C VAL A 180 -3.64 15.14 -16.27
N THR A 181 -3.17 15.57 -17.42
CA THR A 181 -1.74 15.68 -17.72
C THR A 181 -1.31 17.14 -17.62
N GLY A 182 -0.12 17.35 -17.07
CA GLY A 182 0.65 18.55 -17.39
C GLY A 182 0.78 19.65 -16.35
N THR A 183 0.22 19.55 -15.14
CA THR A 183 0.41 20.58 -14.10
C THR A 183 0.96 20.06 -12.78
N GLY A 184 1.21 18.75 -12.67
CA GLY A 184 1.66 18.11 -11.46
C GLY A 184 3.13 18.39 -11.11
N ILE A 185 3.52 18.01 -9.89
CA ILE A 185 4.90 18.16 -9.39
C ILE A 185 5.88 17.39 -10.28
N ASP A 186 5.54 16.16 -10.66
CA ASP A 186 6.40 15.33 -11.51
C ASP A 186 6.68 15.98 -12.87
N GLU A 187 5.65 16.58 -13.53
CA GLU A 187 5.84 17.30 -14.78
C GLU A 187 6.79 18.50 -14.67
N ARG A 188 6.75 19.18 -13.53
CA ARG A 188 7.66 20.30 -13.29
C ARG A 188 9.09 19.80 -13.23
N VAL A 189 9.35 18.72 -12.47
CA VAL A 189 10.67 18.09 -12.39
C VAL A 189 11.12 17.55 -13.76
N LEU A 190 10.23 16.86 -14.48
CA LEU A 190 10.53 16.28 -15.79
C LEU A 190 10.91 17.33 -16.84
N ARG A 191 10.41 18.57 -16.75
CA ARG A 191 10.85 19.68 -17.61
C ARG A 191 12.27 20.13 -17.32
N GLU A 192 12.75 19.97 -16.10
CA GLU A 192 14.12 20.35 -15.68
C GLU A 192 15.10 19.19 -15.85
N LEU A 193 14.61 17.94 -15.86
CA LEU A 193 15.46 16.76 -15.97
C LEU A 193 16.16 16.71 -17.35
N ARG A 194 17.48 16.59 -17.33
CA ARG A 194 18.31 16.53 -18.53
C ARG A 194 19.36 15.42 -18.38
N PHE A 195 19.52 14.64 -19.44
CA PHE A 195 20.60 13.67 -19.56
C PHE A 195 21.58 14.16 -20.63
N LEU A 196 22.78 14.55 -20.19
CA LEU A 196 23.79 15.15 -21.05
C LEU A 196 25.15 14.48 -20.79
N HIS A 197 25.85 14.13 -21.86
CA HIS A 197 27.18 13.50 -21.80
C HIS A 197 27.24 12.23 -20.94
N GLY A 198 26.19 11.43 -20.94
CA GLY A 198 26.12 10.18 -20.16
C GLY A 198 25.71 10.35 -18.69
N GLU A 199 25.37 11.55 -18.24
CA GLU A 199 24.99 11.83 -16.86
C GLU A 199 23.69 12.62 -16.76
N LEU A 200 22.91 12.34 -15.71
CA LEU A 200 21.75 13.15 -15.32
C LEU A 200 22.23 14.43 -14.63
N ARG A 201 21.72 15.57 -15.07
CA ARG A 201 21.95 16.83 -14.40
C ARG A 201 21.19 16.89 -13.09
N PRO A 202 21.83 17.37 -12.00
CA PRO A 202 21.15 17.50 -10.71
C PRO A 202 19.95 18.44 -10.79
N VAL A 203 18.84 18.03 -10.15
CA VAL A 203 17.62 18.82 -9.98
C VAL A 203 17.34 18.92 -8.48
N ASP A 204 17.21 20.13 -7.95
CA ASP A 204 16.88 20.41 -6.55
C ASP A 204 15.74 21.42 -6.48
N LEU A 205 14.57 21.00 -5.99
CA LEU A 205 13.36 21.82 -5.98
C LEU A 205 12.69 21.83 -4.61
N LEU A 206 12.23 23.02 -4.22
CA LEU A 206 11.31 23.20 -3.09
C LEU A 206 9.90 23.44 -3.64
N VAL A 207 8.95 22.56 -3.26
CA VAL A 207 7.60 22.56 -3.81
C VAL A 207 6.55 22.37 -2.69
N PRO A 208 5.48 23.15 -2.65
CA PRO A 208 4.33 22.83 -1.82
C PRO A 208 3.64 21.57 -2.35
N ILE A 209 3.09 20.76 -1.44
CA ILE A 209 2.35 19.55 -1.80
C ILE A 209 1.04 19.49 -1.02
N THR A 210 0.02 18.94 -1.65
CA THR A 210 -1.30 18.69 -1.07
C THR A 210 -1.71 17.23 -1.21
N ASN A 211 -2.73 16.80 -0.51
CA ASN A 211 -3.25 15.43 -0.61
C ASN A 211 -3.89 15.09 -1.98
N ALA A 212 -4.12 16.10 -2.83
CA ALA A 212 -4.50 15.90 -4.22
C ALA A 212 -3.31 15.47 -5.11
N ASP A 213 -2.08 15.75 -4.67
CA ASP A 213 -0.85 15.37 -5.37
C ASP A 213 -0.51 13.92 -5.03
N ARG A 214 -0.96 13.01 -5.87
CA ARG A 214 -0.81 11.55 -5.69
C ARG A 214 0.34 11.01 -6.52
N ALA A 215 0.96 9.93 -6.02
CA ALA A 215 2.05 9.20 -6.68
C ALA A 215 3.24 10.08 -7.11
N VAL A 216 3.48 11.18 -6.36
CA VAL A 216 4.60 12.08 -6.62
C VAL A 216 5.92 11.31 -6.55
N GLY A 217 6.75 11.46 -7.58
CA GLY A 217 8.01 10.75 -7.76
C GLY A 217 7.94 9.55 -8.72
N ALA A 218 6.76 8.96 -8.92
CA ALA A 218 6.64 7.73 -9.72
C ALA A 218 7.00 7.94 -11.21
N ARG A 219 6.54 9.03 -11.82
CA ARG A 219 6.89 9.35 -13.21
C ARG A 219 8.34 9.81 -13.35
N ILE A 220 8.86 10.50 -12.35
CA ILE A 220 10.28 10.89 -12.30
C ILE A 220 11.15 9.63 -12.28
N ALA A 221 10.82 8.66 -11.43
CA ALA A 221 11.53 7.38 -11.36
C ALA A 221 11.52 6.65 -12.71
N GLY A 222 10.35 6.55 -13.35
CA GLY A 222 10.23 5.95 -14.68
C GLY A 222 11.10 6.64 -15.71
N GLN A 223 11.12 7.98 -15.74
CA GLN A 223 11.94 8.74 -16.69
C GLN A 223 13.44 8.60 -16.42
N ILE A 224 13.86 8.55 -15.15
CA ILE A 224 15.27 8.29 -14.80
C ILE A 224 15.71 6.94 -15.36
N VAL A 225 14.94 5.87 -15.12
CA VAL A 225 15.25 4.52 -15.59
C VAL A 225 15.30 4.48 -17.12
N GLU A 226 14.36 5.14 -17.79
CA GLU A 226 14.32 5.22 -19.25
C GLU A 226 15.55 5.95 -19.81
N MET A 227 15.93 7.11 -19.26
CA MET A 227 17.06 7.90 -19.71
C MET A 227 18.41 7.21 -19.46
N THR A 228 18.54 6.53 -18.34
CA THR A 228 19.81 5.92 -17.93
C THR A 228 19.92 4.47 -18.35
N HIS A 229 18.88 3.88 -18.94
CA HIS A 229 18.82 2.44 -19.25
C HIS A 229 19.21 1.57 -18.04
N ALA A 230 18.75 1.96 -16.85
CA ALA A 230 19.06 1.35 -15.55
C ALA A 230 20.59 1.37 -15.17
N HIS A 231 21.39 2.23 -15.79
CA HIS A 231 22.75 2.46 -15.31
C HIS A 231 22.75 3.17 -13.95
N ALA A 232 23.82 3.01 -13.21
CA ALA A 232 23.97 3.63 -11.90
C ALA A 232 23.82 5.16 -11.98
N VAL A 233 22.97 5.71 -11.12
CA VAL A 233 22.73 7.15 -10.99
C VAL A 233 23.40 7.65 -9.71
N ALA A 234 24.07 8.79 -9.80
CA ALA A 234 24.70 9.39 -8.62
C ALA A 234 23.66 9.71 -7.54
N ALA A 235 24.00 9.45 -6.29
CA ALA A 235 23.11 9.74 -5.18
C ALA A 235 22.67 11.21 -5.18
N ARG A 236 21.39 11.45 -4.87
CA ARG A 236 20.81 12.80 -4.78
C ARG A 236 20.85 13.61 -6.09
N THR A 237 20.84 12.94 -7.23
CA THR A 237 20.73 13.61 -8.53
C THR A 237 19.39 14.35 -8.66
N VAL A 238 18.31 13.77 -8.15
CA VAL A 238 17.01 14.45 -8.04
C VAL A 238 16.64 14.59 -6.58
N GLN A 239 16.62 15.83 -6.07
CA GLN A 239 16.21 16.16 -4.72
C GLN A 239 14.93 16.98 -4.75
N LEU A 240 13.91 16.50 -4.06
CA LEU A 240 12.66 17.25 -3.87
C LEU A 240 12.47 17.53 -2.39
N HIS A 241 12.40 18.79 -2.05
CA HIS A 241 11.97 19.28 -0.75
C HIS A 241 10.50 19.69 -0.86
N LEU A 242 9.63 18.99 -0.14
CA LEU A 242 8.19 19.22 -0.21
C LEU A 242 7.66 19.68 1.14
N ARG A 243 6.65 20.53 1.13
CA ARG A 243 6.01 21.03 2.36
C ARG A 243 4.51 20.89 2.24
N GLY A 244 3.89 20.19 3.20
CA GLY A 244 2.44 19.99 3.25
C GLY A 244 2.03 18.55 3.49
N SER A 245 0.88 18.16 2.97
CA SER A 245 0.33 16.81 3.11
C SER A 245 0.37 16.10 1.77
N ALA A 246 1.23 15.10 1.62
CA ALA A 246 1.33 14.32 0.40
C ALA A 246 0.14 13.37 0.23
N GLY A 247 -0.37 13.26 -0.99
CA GLY A 247 -1.39 12.30 -1.35
C GLY A 247 -0.87 10.86 -1.36
N GLN A 248 -1.75 9.94 -1.70
CA GLN A 248 -1.48 8.51 -1.73
C GLN A 248 -0.31 8.14 -2.66
N SER A 249 0.51 7.15 -2.25
CA SER A 249 1.63 6.62 -3.02
C SER A 249 2.80 7.61 -3.23
N PHE A 250 3.04 8.49 -2.26
CA PHE A 250 4.21 9.37 -2.27
C PHE A 250 5.50 8.55 -2.36
N GLY A 251 6.39 8.88 -3.29
CA GLY A 251 7.64 8.17 -3.53
C GLY A 251 7.47 6.74 -4.08
N ALA A 252 6.30 6.38 -4.61
CA ALA A 252 6.12 5.08 -5.26
C ALA A 252 7.13 4.89 -6.38
N PHE A 253 7.71 3.69 -6.47
CA PHE A 253 8.72 3.29 -7.44
C PHE A 253 10.02 4.11 -7.41
N CYS A 254 10.30 4.83 -6.31
CA CYS A 254 11.53 5.57 -6.13
C CYS A 254 12.75 4.70 -6.45
N VAL A 255 13.74 5.28 -7.16
CA VAL A 255 14.94 4.62 -7.64
C VAL A 255 16.20 5.32 -7.15
N ASP A 256 17.37 4.70 -7.34
CA ASP A 256 18.64 5.33 -7.03
C ASP A 256 18.78 6.69 -7.72
N GLY A 257 19.45 7.60 -7.05
CA GLY A 257 19.60 9.00 -7.48
C GLY A 257 18.46 9.91 -6.99
N MET A 258 17.34 9.40 -6.52
CA MET A 258 16.24 10.20 -5.98
C MET A 258 16.34 10.38 -4.46
N ARG A 259 16.05 11.59 -4.01
CA ARG A 259 15.83 11.92 -2.59
C ARG A 259 14.60 12.80 -2.44
N LEU A 260 13.60 12.29 -1.71
CA LEU A 260 12.33 12.98 -1.46
C LEU A 260 12.25 13.33 0.04
N VAL A 261 12.22 14.61 0.37
CA VAL A 261 12.10 15.10 1.75
C VAL A 261 10.78 15.82 1.91
N LEU A 262 9.93 15.33 2.79
CA LEU A 262 8.62 15.92 3.10
C LEU A 262 8.61 16.50 4.50
N ASP A 263 8.47 17.81 4.60
CA ASP A 263 8.14 18.51 5.84
C ASP A 263 6.61 18.55 5.99
N GLY A 264 6.06 17.56 6.69
CA GLY A 264 4.61 17.39 6.80
C GLY A 264 4.18 15.95 7.06
N GLU A 265 3.16 15.52 6.36
CA GLU A 265 2.57 14.18 6.50
C GLU A 265 2.27 13.57 5.12
N ALA A 266 2.11 12.26 5.06
CA ALA A 266 1.79 11.53 3.83
C ALA A 266 0.65 10.54 4.05
N ASN A 267 -0.09 10.27 2.99
CA ASN A 267 -1.14 9.25 2.95
C ASN A 267 -0.56 7.84 2.82
N ASP A 268 -1.40 6.87 2.47
CA ASP A 268 -1.04 5.45 2.34
C ASP A 268 -0.04 5.18 1.21
N TYR A 269 0.62 4.03 1.26
CA TYR A 269 1.49 3.47 0.21
C TYR A 269 2.77 4.27 -0.08
N VAL A 270 3.29 5.02 0.89
CA VAL A 270 4.59 5.68 0.73
C VAL A 270 5.66 4.66 0.35
N GLY A 271 6.47 4.96 -0.66
CA GLY A 271 7.56 4.10 -1.13
C GLY A 271 7.11 2.74 -1.69
N LYS A 272 5.84 2.60 -2.10
CA LYS A 272 5.35 1.38 -2.74
C LYS A 272 6.22 1.01 -3.94
N GLY A 273 6.76 -0.22 -3.94
CA GLY A 273 7.57 -0.75 -5.03
C GLY A 273 8.88 0.00 -5.27
N MET A 274 9.37 0.80 -4.31
CA MET A 274 10.67 1.46 -4.46
C MET A 274 11.80 0.42 -4.58
N SER A 275 12.80 0.72 -5.38
CA SER A 275 13.96 -0.14 -5.60
C SER A 275 15.28 0.53 -5.24
N GLY A 276 15.26 1.82 -4.90
CA GLY A 276 16.42 2.61 -4.53
C GLY A 276 16.01 3.99 -4.00
N GLY A 277 16.98 4.86 -3.82
CA GLY A 277 16.76 6.23 -3.37
C GLY A 277 16.44 6.37 -1.87
N GLU A 278 16.05 7.57 -1.48
CA GLU A 278 15.79 7.93 -0.09
C GLU A 278 14.48 8.71 0.06
N ILE A 279 13.63 8.28 0.98
CA ILE A 279 12.40 8.99 1.37
C ILE A 279 12.54 9.43 2.82
N VAL A 280 12.35 10.72 3.09
CA VAL A 280 12.33 11.31 4.42
C VAL A 280 10.99 11.98 4.65
N ILE A 281 10.30 11.63 5.72
CA ILE A 281 9.10 12.33 6.18
C ILE A 281 9.34 12.78 7.61
N ARG A 282 9.13 14.06 7.88
CA ARG A 282 9.33 14.64 9.19
C ARG A 282 8.26 15.69 9.49
N PRO A 283 7.93 15.91 10.77
CA PRO A 283 6.93 16.91 11.13
C PRO A 283 7.25 18.29 10.55
N ALA A 284 6.21 19.00 10.11
CA ALA A 284 6.38 20.36 9.63
C ALA A 284 7.03 21.25 10.70
N ALA A 285 7.84 22.22 10.29
CA ALA A 285 8.49 23.15 11.19
C ALA A 285 7.44 23.87 12.07
N GLY A 286 7.63 23.85 13.38
CA GLY A 286 6.70 24.44 14.36
C GLY A 286 5.50 23.54 14.73
N ALA A 287 5.33 22.38 14.12
CA ALA A 287 4.32 21.42 14.57
C ALA A 287 4.66 20.89 15.97
N ARG A 288 3.64 20.79 16.83
CA ARG A 288 3.78 20.09 18.11
C ARG A 288 3.79 18.61 17.85
N HIS A 289 4.96 18.00 17.91
CA HIS A 289 5.15 16.58 17.68
C HIS A 289 5.90 15.93 18.84
N ASP A 290 5.35 14.88 19.41
CA ASP A 290 5.92 14.13 20.55
C ASP A 290 6.28 12.68 20.18
N GLY A 291 6.39 12.36 18.90
CA GLY A 291 6.68 11.02 18.38
C GLY A 291 5.48 10.05 18.42
N ARG A 292 4.31 10.49 18.88
CA ARG A 292 3.11 9.63 18.98
C ARG A 292 2.15 9.80 17.82
N GLN A 293 2.23 10.90 17.10
CA GLN A 293 1.36 11.19 15.97
C GLN A 293 1.72 10.32 14.79
N VAL A 294 0.68 9.85 14.08
CA VAL A 294 0.81 9.17 12.80
C VAL A 294 1.01 10.24 11.71
N ILE A 295 2.19 10.24 11.08
CA ILE A 295 2.54 11.21 10.01
C ILE A 295 2.66 10.56 8.64
N ALA A 296 2.49 9.24 8.56
CA ALA A 296 2.33 8.55 7.28
C ALA A 296 1.32 7.41 7.44
N GLY A 297 0.50 7.19 6.43
CA GLY A 297 -0.64 6.28 6.47
C GLY A 297 -0.27 4.80 6.55
N ASN A 298 -1.06 3.96 5.87
CA ASN A 298 -0.93 2.50 5.91
C ASN A 298 -0.08 1.96 4.76
N THR A 299 0.43 0.75 4.91
CA THR A 299 1.01 -0.05 3.81
C THR A 299 2.25 0.60 3.17
N LEU A 300 3.04 1.32 3.98
CA LEU A 300 4.29 1.90 3.52
C LEU A 300 5.28 0.80 3.11
N LEU A 301 6.11 1.07 2.09
CA LEU A 301 7.12 0.17 1.53
C LEU A 301 6.54 -1.14 0.98
N TYR A 302 5.28 -1.16 0.58
CA TYR A 302 4.66 -2.34 -0.02
C TYR A 302 5.48 -2.84 -1.21
N GLY A 303 6.04 -4.04 -1.09
CA GLY A 303 6.82 -4.67 -2.16
C GLY A 303 8.10 -3.91 -2.52
N ALA A 304 8.65 -3.11 -1.61
CA ALA A 304 9.92 -2.41 -1.84
C ALA A 304 11.08 -3.41 -1.92
N THR A 305 11.98 -3.21 -2.88
CA THR A 305 13.12 -4.10 -3.16
C THR A 305 14.47 -3.47 -2.80
N GLY A 306 14.50 -2.18 -2.46
CA GLY A 306 15.70 -1.44 -2.10
C GLY A 306 15.36 -0.01 -1.66
N GLY A 307 16.39 0.78 -1.38
CA GLY A 307 16.28 2.16 -0.92
C GLY A 307 16.12 2.30 0.58
N MET A 308 15.96 3.54 1.04
CA MET A 308 15.85 3.87 2.46
C MET A 308 14.65 4.78 2.74
N ALA A 309 13.99 4.56 3.88
CA ALA A 309 12.89 5.43 4.35
C ALA A 309 13.09 5.81 5.83
N PHE A 310 13.09 7.10 6.12
CA PHE A 310 13.22 7.66 7.46
C PHE A 310 11.98 8.48 7.80
N ILE A 311 11.17 8.01 8.75
CA ILE A 311 9.91 8.65 9.12
C ILE A 311 9.98 9.11 10.58
N GLY A 312 10.06 10.43 10.80
CA GLY A 312 10.17 11.05 12.13
C GLY A 312 8.81 11.11 12.85
N GLY A 313 8.13 9.99 12.93
CA GLY A 313 6.86 9.80 13.60
C GLY A 313 6.33 8.38 13.41
N ARG A 314 5.10 8.16 13.87
CA ARG A 314 4.44 6.85 13.69
C ARG A 314 3.90 6.69 12.28
N VAL A 315 3.77 5.44 11.87
CA VAL A 315 3.12 5.04 10.63
C VAL A 315 1.90 4.16 10.93
N GLY A 316 1.02 4.03 9.95
CA GLY A 316 -0.18 3.21 10.08
C GLY A 316 0.09 1.71 10.06
N GLU A 317 -0.92 0.95 9.67
CA GLU A 317 -0.88 -0.52 9.61
C GLU A 317 -0.11 -1.03 8.40
N ARG A 318 0.35 -2.29 8.47
CA ARG A 318 1.03 -3.02 7.39
C ARG A 318 2.30 -2.34 6.89
N PHE A 319 3.01 -1.67 7.78
CA PHE A 319 4.30 -1.11 7.46
C PHE A 319 5.30 -2.19 7.06
N GLY A 320 5.99 -2.02 5.94
CA GLY A 320 6.95 -2.98 5.43
C GLY A 320 6.35 -4.28 4.89
N VAL A 321 5.03 -4.30 4.60
CA VAL A 321 4.38 -5.47 4.01
C VAL A 321 5.03 -5.85 2.69
N ARG A 322 5.45 -7.12 2.55
CA ARG A 322 6.18 -7.65 1.39
C ARG A 322 7.47 -6.88 1.07
N ASN A 323 8.08 -6.20 2.05
CA ASN A 323 9.40 -5.62 1.86
C ASN A 323 10.41 -6.74 1.56
N SER A 324 11.21 -6.56 0.53
CA SER A 324 12.21 -7.53 0.07
C SER A 324 13.62 -6.95 -0.09
N GLY A 325 13.87 -5.74 0.45
CA GLY A 325 15.22 -5.15 0.37
C GLY A 325 15.38 -3.74 0.96
N ALA A 326 14.29 -2.98 1.11
CA ALA A 326 14.38 -1.63 1.65
C ALA A 326 14.77 -1.61 3.14
N LEU A 327 15.46 -0.55 3.54
CA LEU A 327 15.79 -0.21 4.91
C LEU A 327 14.89 0.91 5.41
N ALA A 328 14.43 0.81 6.66
CA ALA A 328 13.58 1.86 7.19
C ALA A 328 13.70 2.05 8.70
N VAL A 329 13.49 3.29 9.15
CA VAL A 329 13.35 3.64 10.57
C VAL A 329 12.08 4.46 10.76
N VAL A 330 11.24 4.05 11.74
CA VAL A 330 10.00 4.74 12.13
C VAL A 330 9.88 4.83 13.65
N GLU A 331 9.10 5.80 14.14
CA GLU A 331 8.92 6.01 15.60
C GLU A 331 7.69 5.25 16.17
N GLY A 332 7.18 4.30 15.45
CA GLY A 332 6.10 3.40 15.84
C GLY A 332 5.22 3.02 14.66
N THR A 333 4.42 1.97 14.84
CA THR A 333 3.58 1.42 13.75
C THR A 333 2.27 0.87 14.28
N GLY A 334 1.29 0.72 13.38
CA GLY A 334 0.06 -0.03 13.62
C GLY A 334 0.26 -1.55 13.54
N ASP A 335 -0.83 -2.28 13.34
CA ASP A 335 -0.86 -3.74 13.24
C ASP A 335 -0.14 -4.25 11.96
N HIS A 336 0.34 -5.48 11.98
CA HIS A 336 0.89 -6.20 10.83
C HIS A 336 2.21 -5.64 10.25
N ALA A 337 3.06 -5.02 11.07
CA ALA A 337 4.39 -4.59 10.61
C ALA A 337 5.24 -5.77 10.12
N GLY A 338 5.90 -5.64 8.96
CA GLY A 338 6.72 -6.69 8.36
C GLY A 338 5.95 -7.91 7.85
N GLU A 339 4.63 -7.79 7.66
CA GLU A 339 3.81 -8.88 7.13
C GLU A 339 4.32 -9.34 5.75
N TYR A 340 4.56 -10.65 5.60
CA TYR A 340 5.14 -11.26 4.38
C TYR A 340 6.49 -10.67 3.92
N MET A 341 7.25 -10.07 4.81
CA MET A 341 8.59 -9.58 4.50
C MET A 341 9.54 -10.73 4.13
N THR A 342 10.35 -10.54 3.11
CA THR A 342 11.28 -11.56 2.58
C THR A 342 12.74 -11.19 2.68
N ALA A 343 13.07 -9.88 2.76
CA ALA A 343 14.41 -9.35 2.96
C ALA A 343 14.33 -7.88 3.41
N GLY A 344 15.48 -7.22 3.56
CA GLY A 344 15.57 -5.83 4.05
C GLY A 344 15.62 -5.75 5.57
N GLY A 345 15.55 -4.53 6.10
CA GLY A 345 15.70 -4.27 7.53
C GLY A 345 14.85 -3.09 8.00
N ILE A 346 14.18 -3.26 9.12
CA ILE A 346 13.27 -2.25 9.68
C ILE A 346 13.63 -2.02 11.15
N VAL A 347 13.68 -0.74 11.56
CA VAL A 347 13.84 -0.34 12.97
C VAL A 347 12.58 0.42 13.40
N ILE A 348 11.97 0.00 14.49
CA ILE A 348 10.76 0.60 15.08
C ILE A 348 11.12 1.13 16.47
N LEU A 349 11.16 2.45 16.62
CA LEU A 349 11.63 3.15 17.85
C LEU A 349 10.53 3.38 18.89
N GLY A 350 9.33 2.89 18.65
CA GLY A 350 8.19 3.03 19.55
C GLY A 350 7.29 1.81 19.51
N SER A 351 6.06 1.96 19.99
CA SER A 351 5.15 0.82 20.05
C SER A 351 4.80 0.29 18.67
N ALA A 352 4.89 -1.03 18.49
CA ALA A 352 4.30 -1.75 17.37
C ALA A 352 2.89 -2.23 17.72
N GLY A 353 2.03 -2.38 16.71
CA GLY A 353 0.73 -3.03 16.85
C GLY A 353 0.84 -4.55 16.97
N ARG A 354 -0.26 -5.27 16.67
CA ARG A 354 -0.34 -6.74 16.73
C ARG A 354 0.14 -7.39 15.44
N ASN A 355 0.37 -8.69 15.50
CA ASN A 355 0.73 -9.53 14.34
C ASN A 355 2.02 -9.11 13.63
N VAL A 356 2.98 -8.57 14.37
CA VAL A 356 4.31 -8.23 13.83
C VAL A 356 4.95 -9.47 13.24
N GLY A 357 5.43 -9.38 12.00
CA GLY A 357 6.11 -10.44 11.27
C GLY A 357 5.20 -11.57 10.78
N ALA A 358 3.87 -11.38 10.71
CA ALA A 358 2.97 -12.39 10.17
C ALA A 358 3.36 -12.80 8.75
N GLY A 359 3.61 -14.09 8.51
CA GLY A 359 4.04 -14.61 7.21
C GLY A 359 5.45 -14.21 6.78
N MET A 360 6.25 -13.65 7.66
CA MET A 360 7.62 -13.23 7.37
C MET A 360 8.53 -14.44 7.09
N THR A 361 9.24 -14.45 5.99
CA THR A 361 10.14 -15.53 5.56
C THR A 361 11.61 -15.09 5.44
N GLY A 362 11.90 -13.80 5.60
CA GLY A 362 13.24 -13.24 5.54
C GLY A 362 13.26 -11.78 5.95
N GLY A 363 14.47 -11.20 5.99
CA GLY A 363 14.70 -9.86 6.54
C GLY A 363 14.76 -9.87 8.07
N VAL A 364 14.85 -8.68 8.65
CA VAL A 364 14.96 -8.48 10.10
C VAL A 364 14.20 -7.22 10.53
N LEU A 365 13.53 -7.29 11.69
CA LEU A 365 13.00 -6.10 12.37
C LEU A 365 13.70 -5.95 13.71
N PHE A 366 13.98 -4.70 14.07
CA PHE A 366 14.44 -4.31 15.40
C PHE A 366 13.40 -3.40 16.03
N CYS A 367 12.87 -3.80 17.16
CA CYS A 367 11.79 -3.08 17.84
C CYS A 367 12.24 -2.64 19.24
N LEU A 368 12.00 -1.39 19.58
CA LEU A 368 12.15 -0.91 20.94
C LEU A 368 11.02 -1.46 21.80
N ASP A 369 11.33 -2.35 22.74
CA ASP A 369 10.38 -3.03 23.63
C ASP A 369 10.46 -2.45 25.04
N GLY A 370 10.09 -1.17 25.19
CA GLY A 370 10.17 -0.47 26.45
C GLY A 370 9.17 -0.95 27.52
N ASP A 371 8.08 -1.59 27.10
CA ASP A 371 7.02 -2.11 27.98
C ASP A 371 7.04 -3.66 28.13
N GLY A 372 8.00 -4.35 27.48
CA GLY A 372 8.12 -5.80 27.53
C GLY A 372 6.99 -6.57 26.83
N SER A 373 6.19 -5.90 26.00
CA SER A 373 4.99 -6.49 25.37
C SER A 373 5.22 -7.05 23.97
N LEU A 374 6.39 -6.86 23.37
CA LEU A 374 6.68 -7.22 21.98
C LEU A 374 6.40 -8.71 21.68
N ALA A 375 6.82 -9.60 22.58
CA ALA A 375 6.61 -11.05 22.40
C ALA A 375 5.12 -11.44 22.31
N GLN A 376 4.21 -10.63 22.85
CA GLN A 376 2.76 -10.85 22.75
C GLN A 376 2.17 -10.26 21.47
N ARG A 377 2.89 -9.34 20.83
CA ARG A 377 2.50 -8.63 19.60
C ARG A 377 3.04 -9.28 18.35
N THR A 378 4.07 -10.15 18.47
CA THR A 378 4.63 -10.91 17.34
C THR A 378 3.77 -12.11 16.96
N HIS A 379 3.81 -12.50 15.70
CA HIS A 379 3.12 -13.70 15.21
C HIS A 379 4.01 -14.95 15.41
N ARG A 380 3.84 -15.64 16.52
CA ARG A 380 4.71 -16.71 17.04
C ARG A 380 4.92 -17.91 16.10
N GLU A 381 4.01 -18.15 15.16
CA GLU A 381 4.19 -19.22 14.17
C GLU A 381 5.23 -18.88 13.10
N TRP A 382 5.53 -17.59 12.93
CA TRP A 382 6.35 -17.10 11.82
C TRP A 382 7.66 -16.48 12.27
N VAL A 383 7.69 -15.89 13.45
CA VAL A 383 8.86 -15.15 13.92
C VAL A 383 9.24 -15.49 15.34
N ASP A 384 10.54 -15.46 15.59
CA ASP A 384 11.10 -15.40 16.94
C ASP A 384 11.07 -13.95 17.38
N GLY A 385 10.27 -13.65 18.39
CA GLY A 385 10.06 -12.29 18.88
C GLY A 385 10.85 -12.00 20.16
N GLY A 386 11.73 -10.99 20.09
CA GLY A 386 12.31 -10.44 21.30
C GLY A 386 13.65 -11.00 21.73
N THR A 387 14.48 -11.49 20.82
CA THR A 387 15.86 -11.84 21.11
C THR A 387 16.75 -10.59 21.32
N ALA A 388 17.79 -10.69 22.16
CA ALA A 388 18.77 -9.64 22.31
C ALA A 388 19.59 -9.43 21.03
N LEU A 389 20.14 -8.24 20.84
CA LEU A 389 20.99 -7.93 19.70
C LEU A 389 22.37 -8.57 19.83
N ALA A 390 22.90 -9.06 18.71
CA ALA A 390 24.31 -9.38 18.58
C ALA A 390 25.15 -8.09 18.38
N PRO A 391 26.46 -8.08 18.68
CA PRO A 391 27.31 -6.89 18.53
C PRO A 391 27.27 -6.25 17.13
N ALA A 392 27.24 -7.06 16.08
CA ALA A 392 27.11 -6.55 14.71
C ALA A 392 25.76 -5.89 14.44
N GLU A 393 24.69 -6.38 15.07
CA GLU A 393 23.35 -5.81 14.98
C GLU A 393 23.24 -4.50 15.75
N GLU A 394 23.90 -4.38 16.90
CA GLU A 394 24.00 -3.12 17.64
C GLU A 394 24.64 -2.02 16.79
N TYR A 395 25.76 -2.33 16.12
CA TYR A 395 26.41 -1.38 15.21
C TYR A 395 25.47 -0.96 14.07
N TRP A 396 24.82 -1.93 13.43
CA TRP A 396 23.91 -1.72 12.32
C TRP A 396 22.70 -0.85 12.72
N VAL A 397 22.09 -1.14 13.86
CA VAL A 397 20.96 -0.35 14.39
C VAL A 397 21.42 1.07 14.71
N ARG A 398 22.58 1.24 15.36
CA ARG A 398 23.12 2.58 15.70
C ARG A 398 23.37 3.42 14.45
N ASP A 399 23.93 2.86 13.38
CA ASP A 399 24.16 3.58 12.14
C ASP A 399 22.84 4.09 11.55
N LEU A 400 21.81 3.25 11.50
CA LEU A 400 20.48 3.67 11.04
C LEU A 400 19.85 4.72 11.95
N LEU A 401 20.04 4.65 13.26
CA LEU A 401 19.55 5.67 14.21
C LEU A 401 20.24 7.02 13.97
N VAL A 402 21.55 7.03 13.71
CA VAL A 402 22.29 8.26 13.38
C VAL A 402 21.72 8.88 12.10
N ARG A 403 21.56 8.10 11.04
CA ARG A 403 20.98 8.55 9.78
C ARG A 403 19.56 9.07 9.96
N HIS A 404 18.75 8.36 10.75
CA HIS A 404 17.39 8.76 11.05
C HIS A 404 17.33 10.08 11.82
N ALA A 405 18.15 10.24 12.87
CA ALA A 405 18.20 11.48 13.63
C ALA A 405 18.61 12.67 12.76
N GLN A 406 19.62 12.48 11.90
CA GLN A 406 20.09 13.52 10.96
C GLN A 406 19.03 13.88 9.92
N ALA A 407 18.31 12.89 9.38
CA ALA A 407 17.34 13.11 8.32
C ALA A 407 16.02 13.74 8.84
N THR A 408 15.58 13.31 10.03
CA THR A 408 14.24 13.64 10.55
C THR A 408 14.26 14.59 11.75
N TYR A 409 15.42 14.86 12.33
CA TYR A 409 15.59 15.59 13.60
C TYR A 409 14.85 14.90 14.76
N SER A 410 14.83 13.57 14.76
CA SER A 410 14.14 12.74 15.71
C SER A 410 14.75 12.86 17.13
N ARG A 411 13.99 13.42 18.05
CA ARG A 411 14.36 13.46 19.47
C ARG A 411 14.40 12.07 20.12
N VAL A 412 13.56 11.14 19.62
CA VAL A 412 13.54 9.76 20.09
C VAL A 412 14.84 9.06 19.74
N ALA A 413 15.30 9.18 18.49
CA ALA A 413 16.57 8.61 18.06
C ALA A 413 17.76 9.26 18.77
N GLU A 414 17.78 10.58 18.92
CA GLU A 414 18.82 11.29 19.69
C GLU A 414 18.88 10.82 21.15
N HIS A 415 17.73 10.67 21.80
CA HIS A 415 17.67 10.17 23.16
C HIS A 415 18.24 8.76 23.30
N LEU A 416 17.88 7.85 22.38
CA LEU A 416 18.38 6.48 22.38
C LEU A 416 19.89 6.44 22.12
N LEU A 417 20.41 7.24 21.18
CA LEU A 417 21.85 7.33 20.88
C LEU A 417 22.65 7.85 22.07
N ASN A 418 22.15 8.90 22.74
CA ASN A 418 22.81 9.50 23.90
C ASN A 418 22.79 8.59 25.13
N ASN A 419 21.82 7.69 25.24
CA ASN A 419 21.67 6.75 26.35
C ASN A 419 21.82 5.29 25.89
N TRP A 420 22.63 5.03 24.87
CA TRP A 420 22.71 3.72 24.21
C TRP A 420 23.00 2.57 25.17
N GLU A 421 23.99 2.73 26.05
CA GLU A 421 24.38 1.69 26.99
C GLU A 421 23.23 1.31 27.97
N GLN A 422 22.37 2.27 28.32
CA GLN A 422 21.23 2.07 29.19
C GLN A 422 19.99 1.55 28.44
N THR A 423 19.88 1.78 27.14
CA THR A 423 18.66 1.50 26.37
C THR A 423 18.81 0.37 25.35
N ARG A 424 20.04 0.01 24.94
CA ARG A 424 20.28 -1.03 23.91
C ARG A 424 19.63 -2.38 24.23
N HIS A 425 19.55 -2.75 25.52
CA HIS A 425 18.92 -3.99 25.94
C HIS A 425 17.38 -4.01 25.74
N LEU A 426 16.76 -2.85 25.52
CA LEU A 426 15.34 -2.70 25.19
C LEU A 426 15.08 -2.90 23.70
N VAL A 427 16.11 -2.79 22.86
CA VAL A 427 15.98 -3.08 21.43
C VAL A 427 16.00 -4.58 21.23
N ARG A 428 14.96 -5.11 20.61
CA ARG A 428 14.76 -6.55 20.40
C ARG A 428 14.73 -6.89 18.93
N ARG A 429 15.37 -8.00 18.58
CA ARG A 429 15.35 -8.57 17.24
C ARG A 429 14.11 -9.42 17.02
N VAL A 430 13.44 -9.25 15.88
CA VAL A 430 12.37 -10.10 15.36
C VAL A 430 12.77 -10.63 13.99
N SER A 431 12.80 -11.93 13.81
CA SER A 431 13.21 -12.61 12.58
C SER A 431 12.43 -13.87 12.36
N PRO A 432 12.38 -14.46 11.15
CA PRO A 432 11.69 -15.70 10.90
C PRO A 432 12.18 -16.83 11.79
N VAL A 433 11.24 -17.68 12.25
CA VAL A 433 11.53 -18.87 13.07
C VAL A 433 12.62 -19.74 12.41
N GLY A 434 13.60 -20.18 13.19
CA GLY A 434 14.72 -21.01 12.72
C GLY A 434 15.72 -20.23 11.83
N THR A 435 15.65 -18.92 11.79
CA THR A 435 16.68 -18.10 11.14
C THR A 435 17.83 -17.89 12.12
N ASP A 436 19.01 -18.35 11.73
CA ASP A 436 20.23 -18.15 12.51
C ASP A 436 20.58 -16.64 12.63
N ALA A 437 21.03 -16.23 13.81
CA ALA A 437 21.54 -14.89 14.07
C ALA A 437 22.79 -14.54 13.24
N THR A 438 23.45 -15.56 12.65
CA THR A 438 24.60 -15.39 11.76
C THR A 438 24.21 -14.97 10.34
N ARG A 439 22.90 -14.92 9.99
CA ARG A 439 22.49 -14.46 8.66
C ARG A 439 22.97 -13.03 8.44
N PRO A 440 23.61 -12.73 7.30
CA PRO A 440 24.11 -11.39 7.02
C PRO A 440 23.00 -10.35 7.12
N LEU A 441 23.29 -9.25 7.81
CA LEU A 441 22.42 -8.08 7.82
C LEU A 441 22.37 -7.45 6.41
N PRO A 442 21.28 -6.77 6.06
CA PRO A 442 21.26 -5.99 4.84
C PRO A 442 22.41 -4.99 4.80
N LEU A 443 23.05 -4.85 3.64
CA LEU A 443 24.15 -3.90 3.47
C LEU A 443 23.61 -2.47 3.68
N LEU A 444 24.35 -1.71 4.49
CA LEU A 444 24.11 -0.28 4.60
C LEU A 444 24.80 0.40 3.41
N PRO A 445 24.11 1.33 2.72
CA PRO A 445 24.75 2.12 1.68
C PRO A 445 25.97 2.84 2.24
N GLN A 446 27.11 2.78 1.52
CA GLN A 446 28.31 3.51 1.92
C GLN A 446 28.02 5.01 1.93
N GLU A 447 28.52 5.72 2.94
CA GLU A 447 28.27 7.16 3.08
C GLU A 447 28.76 7.97 1.88
N VAL A 448 27.86 8.79 1.35
CA VAL A 448 28.26 9.98 0.61
C VAL A 448 28.51 11.08 1.64
N ALA A 449 29.79 11.34 1.93
CA ALA A 449 30.36 12.42 2.72
C ALA A 449 29.73 12.67 4.12
N ARG A 450 30.56 12.65 5.15
CA ARG A 450 30.26 13.11 6.52
C ARG A 450 29.63 14.49 6.48
N ILE A 451 28.34 14.57 6.76
CA ILE A 451 27.68 15.84 7.04
C ILE A 451 27.99 16.16 8.50
N GLU A 452 28.80 17.18 8.74
CA GLU A 452 29.03 17.71 10.07
C GLU A 452 27.72 18.13 10.74
N LEU A 453 27.52 17.66 11.96
CA LEU A 453 26.42 18.11 12.80
C LEU A 453 26.59 19.62 13.04
N ARG A 454 25.77 20.47 12.48
CA ARG A 454 25.69 21.87 12.88
C ARG A 454 25.07 21.92 14.28
N PRO A 455 25.75 22.56 15.26
CA PRO A 455 25.16 22.76 16.57
C PRO A 455 23.88 23.59 16.44
N HIS A 456 22.83 23.22 17.19
CA HIS A 456 21.58 23.95 17.27
C HIS A 456 21.83 25.44 17.47
N ALA A 457 21.31 26.27 16.56
CA ALA A 457 21.18 27.70 16.83
C ALA A 457 20.24 27.88 18.03
N PRO A 458 20.61 28.67 19.06
CA PRO A 458 19.73 28.90 20.21
C PRO A 458 18.40 29.52 19.73
N ALA A 459 17.31 29.07 20.38
CA ALA A 459 15.97 29.58 20.11
C ALA A 459 15.97 31.12 20.06
N ALA A 460 15.49 31.68 18.97
CA ALA A 460 15.36 33.13 18.81
C ALA A 460 14.53 33.70 19.98
N THR A 461 15.09 34.63 20.70
CA THR A 461 14.46 35.41 21.76
C THR A 461 13.17 36.05 21.19
N PRO A 462 12.05 35.99 21.89
CA PRO A 462 10.81 36.58 21.38
C PRO A 462 10.98 38.09 21.24
N MET A 463 10.82 38.63 20.04
CA MET A 463 10.77 40.05 19.79
C MET A 463 9.65 40.67 20.63
N ARG A 464 9.99 41.67 21.45
CA ARG A 464 9.08 42.53 22.21
C ARG A 464 8.05 43.16 21.25
N ALA A 465 6.78 42.95 21.56
CA ALA A 465 5.68 43.62 20.87
C ALA A 465 5.80 45.12 21.09
N VAL A 466 5.96 45.85 19.99
CA VAL A 466 5.78 47.32 19.98
C VAL A 466 4.28 47.56 19.92
N SER A 467 3.73 48.12 21.03
CA SER A 467 2.35 48.60 21.10
C SER A 467 2.20 49.86 20.25
N GLY A 468 1.58 49.72 19.09
CA GLY A 468 1.13 50.81 18.26
C GLY A 468 -0.41 50.82 18.22
N SER A 469 -1.02 51.70 19.01
CA SER A 469 -2.45 52.05 18.93
C SER A 469 -2.79 52.68 17.61
N ALA A 470 -3.57 52.06 16.77
CA ALA A 470 -4.27 52.71 15.65
C ALA A 470 -5.72 52.25 15.62
N SER A 471 -6.58 53.16 16.07
CA SER A 471 -8.03 53.06 15.92
C SER A 471 -8.42 52.99 14.44
N ARG A 472 -9.13 51.92 14.06
CA ARG A 472 -9.87 51.86 12.80
C ARG A 472 -11.34 51.61 13.06
N SER A 473 -12.14 52.61 12.68
CA SER A 473 -13.59 52.62 12.61
C SER A 473 -14.13 51.48 11.71
N ALA A 474 -15.21 50.84 12.18
CA ALA A 474 -15.94 49.79 11.46
C ALA A 474 -16.78 50.42 10.30
N PRO A 475 -16.93 49.74 9.17
CA PRO A 475 -17.89 50.14 8.13
C PRO A 475 -19.31 49.66 8.48
N PRO A 476 -20.38 50.34 7.99
CA PRO A 476 -21.76 50.05 8.32
C PRO A 476 -22.29 48.81 7.59
N ALA A 477 -23.23 48.11 8.23
CA ALA A 477 -23.90 46.94 7.72
C ALA A 477 -24.82 47.25 6.51
N PRO A 478 -24.99 46.35 5.54
CA PRO A 478 -25.93 46.52 4.45
C PRO A 478 -27.38 46.21 4.91
N ALA A 479 -28.32 47.00 4.41
CA ALA A 479 -29.75 46.95 4.64
C ALA A 479 -30.38 45.65 4.08
N SER A 480 -31.37 45.11 4.82
CA SER A 480 -32.23 44.01 4.42
C SER A 480 -33.18 44.43 3.29
N ALA A 481 -33.17 43.65 2.19
CA ALA A 481 -34.21 43.75 1.17
C ALA A 481 -35.33 42.73 1.47
N ALA A 482 -36.58 43.24 1.46
CA ALA A 482 -37.79 42.43 1.59
C ALA A 482 -38.12 41.72 0.26
N PRO A 483 -38.85 40.58 0.30
CA PRO A 483 -39.24 39.86 -0.90
C PRO A 483 -40.42 40.54 -1.64
N PRO A 484 -40.50 40.41 -2.96
CA PRO A 484 -41.67 40.89 -3.74
C PRO A 484 -42.84 39.88 -3.70
N PRO A 485 -44.04 40.32 -4.14
CA PRO A 485 -45.30 39.65 -3.91
C PRO A 485 -45.50 38.32 -4.65
#